data_4630112590d30e280a659b5ad96e4282
#
_entry.id   4630112590d30e280a659b5ad96e4282
#
_cell.length_a   1.000
_cell.length_b   1.000
_cell.length_c   1.000
_cell.angle_alpha   90.00
_cell.angle_beta   90.00
_cell.angle_gamma   90.00
#
_symmetry.space_group_name_H-M   'P 1'
#
loop_
_entity.id
_entity.type
_entity.pdbx_description
1 polymer ?
#
loop_
_entity_poly.entity_id
_entity_poly.type
_entity_poly.pdbx_seq_one_letter_code
_entity_poly.pdbx_strand_id
1 'polypeptide(L)'
;MILFTRFPNRFPSAMPRRATLLLLLTTCSSLIACGYHVAGRNNALPKSIHVIAVPALENTTNSYRIEQKLTSATVHEFLAATPYKITSDPSAGDALLRGTVLTLEAVPLLFDTQSGRATTMLVTVRCEITLTQTETQKVLYHTDKFVFRNEYEISTDVKSFFEEQDPALDRLAKDFAQRLVASLTENF
;
A
#
# COMPACT_ATOMS: atom_id res chain seq x y z
N MET A 1 -3.40 -48.57 58.24
CA MET A 1 -3.77 -47.39 59.05
C MET A 1 -3.65 -46.18 58.13
N ILE A 2 -4.75 -45.86 57.42
CA ILE A 2 -4.79 -44.86 56.37
C ILE A 2 -5.49 -43.62 56.92
N LEU A 3 -4.73 -42.53 57.07
CA LEU A 3 -5.26 -41.25 57.53
C LEU A 3 -5.95 -40.53 56.36
N PHE A 4 -7.26 -40.38 56.45
CA PHE A 4 -8.08 -39.57 55.56
C PHE A 4 -8.01 -38.13 56.05
N THR A 5 -7.27 -37.26 55.37
CA THR A 5 -7.29 -35.81 55.60
C THR A 5 -8.49 -35.20 54.85
N ARG A 6 -9.42 -34.67 55.63
CA ARG A 6 -10.67 -34.02 55.21
C ARG A 6 -10.36 -32.59 54.77
N PHE A 7 -10.47 -32.31 53.45
CA PHE A 7 -10.40 -30.94 52.91
C PHE A 7 -11.70 -30.17 53.21
N PRO A 8 -11.62 -28.96 53.78
CA PRO A 8 -12.81 -28.14 53.97
C PRO A 8 -13.22 -27.51 52.65
N ASN A 9 -14.40 -27.83 52.18
CA ASN A 9 -15.06 -27.25 51.03
C ASN A 9 -15.54 -25.82 51.44
N ARG A 10 -14.73 -24.78 51.17
CA ARG A 10 -15.18 -23.38 51.27
C ARG A 10 -15.81 -22.99 49.92
N PHE A 11 -17.13 -23.02 49.86
CA PHE A 11 -17.87 -22.33 48.80
C PHE A 11 -17.61 -20.79 48.91
N PRO A 12 -17.25 -20.14 47.80
CA PRO A 12 -17.12 -18.67 47.82
C PRO A 12 -18.52 -18.07 48.10
N SER A 13 -18.58 -17.24 49.13
CA SER A 13 -19.76 -16.46 49.49
C SER A 13 -20.21 -15.63 48.31
N ALA A 14 -21.50 -15.65 48.00
CA ALA A 14 -22.12 -14.92 46.90
C ALA A 14 -21.70 -13.43 46.95
N MET A 15 -21.03 -12.98 45.91
CA MET A 15 -20.62 -11.58 45.75
C MET A 15 -21.85 -10.67 45.78
N PRO A 16 -21.84 -9.57 46.55
CA PRO A 16 -22.99 -8.66 46.60
C PRO A 16 -23.27 -8.09 45.20
N ARG A 17 -24.53 -8.06 44.79
CA ARG A 17 -24.99 -7.61 43.45
C ARG A 17 -24.33 -6.30 42.97
N ARG A 18 -23.93 -5.42 43.89
CA ARG A 18 -23.24 -4.17 43.58
C ARG A 18 -21.78 -4.39 43.12
N ALA A 19 -21.09 -5.40 43.64
CA ALA A 19 -19.70 -5.74 43.22
C ALA A 19 -19.69 -6.41 41.83
N THR A 20 -20.70 -7.23 41.51
CA THR A 20 -20.85 -7.82 40.16
C THR A 20 -21.17 -6.78 39.10
N LEU A 21 -21.99 -5.77 39.45
CA LEU A 21 -22.33 -4.68 38.53
C LEU A 21 -21.11 -3.78 38.23
N LEU A 22 -20.29 -3.48 39.24
CA LEU A 22 -19.02 -2.73 39.09
C LEU A 22 -18.00 -3.49 38.26
N LEU A 23 -17.88 -4.79 38.44
CA LEU A 23 -16.98 -5.65 37.66
C LEU A 23 -17.41 -5.72 36.19
N LEU A 24 -18.73 -5.79 35.90
CA LEU A 24 -19.26 -5.77 34.54
C LEU A 24 -19.03 -4.40 33.86
N LEU A 25 -19.13 -3.30 34.63
CA LEU A 25 -18.92 -1.95 34.09
C LEU A 25 -17.44 -1.71 33.73
N THR A 26 -16.51 -2.24 34.53
CA THR A 26 -15.05 -2.13 34.25
C THR A 26 -14.60 -3.01 33.08
N THR A 27 -15.20 -4.18 32.89
CA THR A 27 -14.90 -5.03 31.72
C THR A 27 -15.47 -4.47 30.41
N CYS A 28 -16.60 -3.76 30.45
CA CYS A 28 -17.18 -3.11 29.27
C CYS A 28 -16.36 -1.88 28.80
N SER A 29 -15.70 -1.15 29.73
CA SER A 29 -14.84 0.00 29.42
C SER A 29 -13.55 -0.38 28.70
N SER A 30 -13.03 -1.61 28.87
CA SER A 30 -11.80 -2.05 28.24
C SER A 30 -11.97 -2.50 26.78
N LEU A 31 -13.20 -2.68 26.30
CA LEU A 31 -13.49 -3.06 24.91
C LEU A 31 -13.58 -1.86 23.94
N ILE A 32 -13.55 -0.62 24.45
CA ILE A 32 -13.64 0.60 23.62
C ILE A 32 -12.24 1.09 23.18
N ALA A 33 -11.16 0.49 23.67
CA ALA A 33 -9.79 0.87 23.36
C ALA A 33 -9.21 0.22 22.07
N CYS A 34 -10.05 -0.27 21.14
CA CYS A 34 -9.63 -0.47 19.77
C CYS A 34 -9.58 0.89 19.07
N GLY A 35 -8.49 1.62 19.30
CA GLY A 35 -8.16 2.82 18.55
C GLY A 35 -7.88 2.47 17.10
N TYR A 36 -8.93 2.29 16.29
CA TYR A 36 -8.83 2.41 14.86
C TYR A 36 -8.50 3.87 14.56
N HIS A 37 -7.22 4.18 14.45
CA HIS A 37 -6.80 5.34 13.70
C HIS A 37 -7.22 5.08 12.26
N VAL A 38 -8.30 5.71 11.84
CA VAL A 38 -8.56 5.92 10.43
C VAL A 38 -7.33 6.66 9.92
N ALA A 39 -6.46 5.97 9.20
CA ALA A 39 -5.43 6.58 8.39
C ALA A 39 -6.21 7.45 7.39
N GLY A 40 -6.43 8.69 7.73
CA GLY A 40 -7.36 9.51 7.03
C GLY A 40 -7.00 10.96 7.15
N ARG A 41 -6.70 11.56 6.01
CA ARG A 41 -6.87 12.99 5.76
C ARG A 41 -6.00 13.98 6.55
N ASN A 42 -4.89 13.58 7.08
CA ASN A 42 -3.80 14.54 7.23
C ASN A 42 -3.20 14.70 5.83
N ASN A 43 -3.73 15.67 5.07
CA ASN A 43 -3.11 16.10 3.82
C ASN A 43 -1.70 16.55 4.19
N ALA A 44 -0.74 15.67 4.02
CA ALA A 44 0.66 15.93 4.35
C ALA A 44 1.25 17.02 3.45
N LEU A 45 0.64 17.28 2.29
CA LEU A 45 1.06 18.34 1.41
C LEU A 45 0.58 19.73 1.91
N PRO A 46 1.35 20.79 1.65
CA PRO A 46 0.96 22.15 2.00
C PRO A 46 -0.46 22.49 1.53
N LYS A 47 -1.22 23.23 2.34
CA LYS A 47 -2.61 23.62 2.05
C LYS A 47 -2.77 24.43 0.76
N SER A 48 -1.69 25.01 0.23
CA SER A 48 -1.66 25.71 -1.05
C SER A 48 -1.73 24.78 -2.27
N ILE A 49 -1.53 23.47 -2.09
CA ILE A 49 -1.58 22.49 -3.18
C ILE A 49 -3.02 22.01 -3.35
N HIS A 50 -3.60 22.27 -4.51
CA HIS A 50 -4.94 21.82 -4.90
C HIS A 50 -4.91 21.02 -6.20
N VAL A 51 -3.93 21.34 -7.07
CA VAL A 51 -3.75 20.69 -8.37
C VAL A 51 -2.35 20.10 -8.44
N ILE A 52 -2.26 18.81 -8.72
CA ILE A 52 -0.99 18.12 -8.94
C ILE A 52 -0.85 17.80 -10.43
N ALA A 53 0.23 18.27 -11.03
CA ALA A 53 0.60 17.91 -12.38
C ALA A 53 1.30 16.53 -12.36
N VAL A 54 0.78 15.58 -13.12
CA VAL A 54 1.33 14.25 -13.28
C VAL A 54 1.53 13.99 -14.78
N PRO A 55 2.62 14.49 -15.38
CA PRO A 55 3.00 14.13 -16.74
C PRO A 55 3.37 12.65 -16.82
N ALA A 56 3.52 12.13 -18.03
CA ALA A 56 4.00 10.76 -18.22
C ALA A 56 5.35 10.55 -17.52
N LEU A 57 5.47 9.46 -16.78
CA LEU A 57 6.75 9.04 -16.21
C LEU A 57 7.75 8.76 -17.32
N GLU A 58 9.02 9.00 -17.04
CA GLU A 58 10.11 8.62 -17.95
C GLU A 58 10.42 7.12 -17.81
N ASN A 59 10.84 6.49 -18.90
CA ASN A 59 11.19 5.07 -18.91
C ASN A 59 12.60 4.88 -19.49
N THR A 60 13.53 4.44 -18.66
CA THR A 60 14.90 4.10 -19.07
C THR A 60 15.09 2.60 -19.24
N THR A 61 14.03 1.81 -19.10
CA THR A 61 14.06 0.35 -19.21
C THR A 61 13.71 -0.12 -20.63
N ASN A 62 13.95 -1.39 -20.89
CA ASN A 62 13.54 -2.03 -22.15
C ASN A 62 12.06 -2.52 -22.12
N SER A 63 11.34 -2.28 -21.04
CA SER A 63 9.94 -2.71 -20.90
C SER A 63 9.03 -1.75 -21.64
N TYR A 64 8.36 -2.27 -22.67
CA TYR A 64 7.51 -1.48 -23.54
C TYR A 64 6.30 -0.91 -22.79
N ARG A 65 6.12 0.42 -22.86
CA ARG A 65 4.98 1.17 -22.29
C ARG A 65 4.73 1.01 -20.80
N ILE A 66 5.70 0.54 -20.01
CA ILE A 66 5.51 0.41 -18.56
C ILE A 66 5.23 1.78 -17.91
N GLU A 67 5.87 2.84 -18.41
CA GLU A 67 5.65 4.22 -17.96
C GLU A 67 4.19 4.66 -18.12
N GLN A 68 3.55 4.25 -19.20
CA GLN A 68 2.15 4.60 -19.45
C GLN A 68 1.22 3.90 -18.48
N LYS A 69 1.45 2.62 -18.18
CA LYS A 69 0.65 1.85 -17.22
C LYS A 69 0.83 2.44 -15.81
N LEU A 70 2.06 2.70 -15.39
CA LEU A 70 2.36 3.28 -14.08
C LEU A 70 1.79 4.70 -13.94
N THR A 71 1.91 5.54 -14.97
CA THR A 71 1.35 6.90 -14.98
C THR A 71 -0.17 6.87 -14.87
N SER A 72 -0.82 6.08 -15.72
CA SER A 72 -2.29 5.95 -15.72
C SER A 72 -2.82 5.47 -14.38
N ALA A 73 -2.20 4.45 -13.81
CA ALA A 73 -2.56 3.94 -12.49
C ALA A 73 -2.35 4.99 -11.39
N THR A 74 -1.24 5.75 -11.43
CA THR A 74 -0.95 6.82 -10.47
C THR A 74 -1.99 7.94 -10.54
N VAL A 75 -2.35 8.38 -11.74
CA VAL A 75 -3.42 9.38 -11.93
C VAL A 75 -4.75 8.88 -11.38
N HIS A 76 -5.11 7.63 -11.70
CA HIS A 76 -6.34 7.02 -11.23
C HIS A 76 -6.37 6.94 -9.69
N GLU A 77 -5.28 6.54 -9.06
CA GLU A 77 -5.18 6.43 -7.61
C GLU A 77 -5.26 7.81 -6.93
N PHE A 78 -4.60 8.84 -7.45
CA PHE A 78 -4.77 10.20 -6.93
C PHE A 78 -6.22 10.66 -6.96
N LEU A 79 -6.92 10.42 -8.08
CA LEU A 79 -8.33 10.81 -8.22
C LEU A 79 -9.26 10.02 -7.28
N ALA A 80 -8.92 8.76 -6.99
CA ALA A 80 -9.74 7.89 -6.14
C ALA A 80 -9.49 8.11 -4.63
N ALA A 81 -8.23 8.31 -4.24
CA ALA A 81 -7.81 8.27 -2.84
C ALA A 81 -7.55 9.67 -2.24
N THR A 82 -7.46 10.72 -3.05
CA THR A 82 -7.09 12.05 -2.58
C THR A 82 -8.06 13.14 -3.04
N PRO A 83 -8.10 14.31 -2.37
CA PRO A 83 -8.93 15.44 -2.77
C PRO A 83 -8.30 16.30 -3.87
N TYR A 84 -7.09 15.99 -4.35
CA TYR A 84 -6.37 16.80 -5.33
C TYR A 84 -6.95 16.64 -6.73
N LYS A 85 -6.94 17.73 -7.48
CA LYS A 85 -7.19 17.70 -8.93
C LYS A 85 -5.92 17.30 -9.65
N ILE A 86 -6.04 16.53 -10.71
CA ILE A 86 -4.91 16.04 -11.49
C ILE A 86 -4.94 16.63 -12.88
N THR A 87 -3.77 17.06 -13.35
CA THR A 87 -3.53 17.52 -14.73
C THR A 87 -2.30 16.83 -15.31
N SER A 88 -2.24 16.67 -16.61
CA SER A 88 -1.04 16.21 -17.31
C SER A 88 -0.13 17.35 -17.72
N ASP A 89 -0.61 18.60 -17.66
CA ASP A 89 0.18 19.79 -18.02
C ASP A 89 1.07 20.21 -16.84
N PRO A 90 2.41 20.13 -16.98
CA PRO A 90 3.36 20.51 -15.93
C PRO A 90 3.23 21.95 -15.45
N SER A 91 2.71 22.84 -16.31
CA SER A 91 2.57 24.28 -16.00
C SER A 91 1.28 24.62 -15.25
N ALA A 92 0.30 23.74 -15.27
CA ALA A 92 -1.04 23.98 -14.71
C ALA A 92 -1.21 23.44 -13.29
N GLY A 93 -0.18 22.83 -12.69
CA GLY A 93 -0.22 22.26 -11.34
C GLY A 93 0.44 23.15 -10.29
N ASP A 94 -0.12 23.16 -9.08
CA ASP A 94 0.52 23.78 -7.91
C ASP A 94 1.74 22.97 -7.44
N ALA A 95 1.73 21.67 -7.73
CA ALA A 95 2.86 20.77 -7.56
C ALA A 95 3.05 19.89 -8.79
N LEU A 96 4.30 19.55 -9.07
CA LEU A 96 4.70 18.73 -10.20
C LEU A 96 5.32 17.43 -9.71
N LEU A 97 4.67 16.30 -10.04
CA LEU A 97 5.20 14.98 -9.83
C LEU A 97 6.02 14.55 -11.06
N ARG A 98 7.29 14.27 -10.85
CA ARG A 98 8.16 13.63 -11.85
C ARG A 98 8.61 12.28 -11.36
N GLY A 99 8.73 11.33 -12.25
CA GLY A 99 9.25 10.02 -11.94
C GLY A 99 9.94 9.41 -13.14
N THR A 100 11.01 8.67 -12.88
CA THR A 100 11.77 7.92 -13.88
C THR A 100 11.81 6.46 -13.48
N VAL A 101 11.36 5.56 -14.33
CA VAL A 101 11.49 4.12 -14.16
C VAL A 101 12.92 3.73 -14.53
N LEU A 102 13.71 3.36 -13.52
CA LEU A 102 15.15 3.04 -13.68
C LEU A 102 15.36 1.58 -14.06
N THR A 103 14.66 0.67 -13.37
CA THR A 103 14.74 -0.78 -13.67
C THR A 103 13.37 -1.43 -13.50
N LEU A 104 13.11 -2.43 -14.33
CA LEU A 104 12.06 -3.41 -14.17
C LEU A 104 12.66 -4.79 -14.38
N GLU A 105 12.69 -5.57 -13.31
CA GLU A 105 13.27 -6.91 -13.30
C GLU A 105 12.16 -7.91 -12.95
N ALA A 106 12.07 -9.00 -13.70
CA ALA A 106 11.18 -10.11 -13.41
C ALA A 106 12.01 -11.39 -13.29
N VAL A 107 11.98 -12.00 -12.10
CA VAL A 107 12.73 -13.23 -11.83
C VAL A 107 11.76 -14.34 -11.42
N PRO A 108 11.96 -15.58 -11.87
CA PRO A 108 11.17 -16.71 -11.44
C PRO A 108 11.32 -16.95 -9.93
N LEU A 109 10.21 -17.11 -9.23
CA LEU A 109 10.18 -17.40 -7.79
C LEU A 109 9.79 -18.85 -7.51
N LEU A 110 8.77 -19.35 -8.20
CA LEU A 110 8.30 -20.72 -8.07
C LEU A 110 8.26 -21.41 -9.44
N PHE A 111 8.48 -22.72 -9.43
CA PHE A 111 8.46 -23.56 -10.60
C PHE A 111 7.49 -24.73 -10.40
N ASP A 112 6.79 -25.10 -11.47
CA ASP A 112 6.05 -26.35 -11.53
C ASP A 112 7.03 -27.52 -11.55
N THR A 113 6.82 -28.49 -10.65
CA THR A 113 7.74 -29.63 -10.46
C THR A 113 7.71 -30.64 -11.59
N GLN A 114 6.63 -30.66 -12.40
CA GLN A 114 6.47 -31.60 -13.49
C GLN A 114 7.00 -31.05 -14.82
N SER A 115 6.71 -29.79 -15.11
CA SER A 115 7.09 -29.15 -16.36
C SER A 115 8.41 -28.35 -16.28
N GLY A 116 8.87 -28.03 -15.05
CA GLY A 116 10.03 -27.17 -14.83
C GLY A 116 9.82 -25.70 -15.24
N ARG A 117 8.58 -25.32 -15.55
CA ARG A 117 8.24 -23.94 -15.92
C ARG A 117 8.00 -23.08 -14.71
N ALA A 118 8.32 -21.79 -14.81
CA ALA A 118 7.97 -20.83 -13.79
C ALA A 118 6.45 -20.71 -13.65
N THR A 119 5.95 -20.70 -12.43
CA THR A 119 4.53 -20.49 -12.09
C THR A 119 4.30 -19.16 -11.39
N THR A 120 5.34 -18.61 -10.75
CA THR A 120 5.27 -17.32 -10.08
C THR A 120 6.52 -16.53 -10.43
N MET A 121 6.33 -15.26 -10.77
CA MET A 121 7.40 -14.30 -11.02
C MET A 121 7.41 -13.24 -9.93
N LEU A 122 8.58 -12.88 -9.45
CA LEU A 122 8.80 -11.69 -8.64
C LEU A 122 9.21 -10.55 -9.55
N VAL A 123 8.38 -9.49 -9.61
CA VAL A 123 8.72 -8.26 -10.31
C VAL A 123 9.22 -7.22 -9.32
N THR A 124 10.35 -6.62 -9.66
CA THR A 124 10.91 -5.48 -8.94
C THR A 124 10.97 -4.28 -9.86
N VAL A 125 10.28 -3.20 -9.49
CA VAL A 125 10.33 -1.90 -10.16
C VAL A 125 11.12 -0.94 -9.28
N ARG A 126 12.07 -0.23 -9.86
CA ARG A 126 12.81 0.84 -9.17
C ARG A 126 12.59 2.14 -9.92
N CYS A 127 12.19 3.15 -9.17
CA CYS A 127 11.95 4.49 -9.70
C CYS A 127 12.68 5.54 -8.88
N GLU A 128 13.05 6.60 -9.54
CA GLU A 128 13.30 7.90 -8.93
C GLU A 128 12.01 8.71 -8.98
N ILE A 129 11.62 9.32 -7.86
CA ILE A 129 10.38 10.09 -7.74
C ILE A 129 10.69 11.41 -7.07
N THR A 130 10.17 12.50 -7.66
CA THR A 130 10.27 13.85 -7.11
C THR A 130 8.94 14.56 -7.20
N LEU A 131 8.48 15.15 -6.10
CA LEU A 131 7.35 16.07 -6.06
C LEU A 131 7.86 17.46 -5.70
N THR A 132 7.64 18.44 -6.56
CA THR A 132 8.13 19.82 -6.40
C THR A 132 6.96 20.77 -6.42
N GLN A 133 6.91 21.73 -5.49
CA GLN A 133 5.96 22.83 -5.53
C GLN A 133 6.31 23.78 -6.66
N THR A 134 5.36 24.06 -7.56
CA THR A 134 5.63 24.80 -8.79
C THR A 134 6.04 26.26 -8.54
N GLU A 135 5.34 26.95 -7.63
CA GLU A 135 5.57 28.37 -7.36
C GLU A 135 6.94 28.63 -6.71
N THR A 136 7.28 27.85 -5.69
CA THR A 136 8.49 28.07 -4.87
C THR A 136 9.68 27.25 -5.31
N GLN A 137 9.49 26.30 -6.23
CA GLN A 137 10.47 25.28 -6.64
C GLN A 137 10.99 24.44 -5.47
N LYS A 138 10.25 24.43 -4.36
CA LYS A 138 10.60 23.62 -3.18
C LYS A 138 10.32 22.15 -3.46
N VAL A 139 11.31 21.32 -3.22
CA VAL A 139 11.11 19.85 -3.25
C VAL A 139 10.30 19.46 -2.01
N LEU A 140 9.12 18.91 -2.23
CA LEU A 140 8.22 18.42 -1.20
C LEU A 140 8.51 16.96 -0.86
N TYR A 141 8.85 16.16 -1.87
CA TYR A 141 9.23 14.77 -1.73
C TYR A 141 10.30 14.42 -2.75
N HIS A 142 11.30 13.65 -2.34
CA HIS A 142 12.30 13.10 -3.25
C HIS A 142 12.78 11.74 -2.76
N THR A 143 12.88 10.79 -3.65
CA THR A 143 13.54 9.52 -3.44
C THR A 143 14.18 9.01 -4.72
N ASP A 144 15.44 8.61 -4.65
CA ASP A 144 16.20 7.95 -5.72
C ASP A 144 16.02 6.41 -5.70
N LYS A 145 15.32 5.89 -4.68
CA LYS A 145 15.20 4.46 -4.39
C LYS A 145 13.77 4.06 -4.04
N PHE A 146 12.78 4.54 -4.79
CA PHE A 146 11.45 4.00 -4.67
C PHE A 146 11.43 2.59 -5.26
N VAL A 147 11.45 1.59 -4.38
CA VAL A 147 11.47 0.18 -4.77
C VAL A 147 10.10 -0.43 -4.49
N PHE A 148 9.46 -0.90 -5.53
CA PHE A 148 8.23 -1.66 -5.45
C PHE A 148 8.49 -3.11 -5.89
N ARG A 149 7.94 -4.07 -5.13
CA ARG A 149 8.01 -5.50 -5.43
C ARG A 149 6.64 -6.11 -5.33
N ASN A 150 6.30 -6.92 -6.32
CA ASN A 150 5.08 -7.71 -6.31
C ASN A 150 5.29 -9.06 -6.98
N GLU A 151 4.52 -10.03 -6.56
CA GLU A 151 4.50 -11.36 -7.13
C GLU A 151 3.28 -11.49 -8.05
N TYR A 152 3.46 -12.12 -9.20
CA TYR A 152 2.35 -12.50 -10.04
C TYR A 152 2.47 -13.94 -10.51
N GLU A 153 1.34 -14.61 -10.56
CA GLU A 153 1.23 -15.95 -11.09
C GLU A 153 1.18 -15.90 -12.61
N ILE A 154 1.85 -16.83 -13.26
CA ILE A 154 1.80 -17.04 -14.70
C ILE A 154 1.26 -18.42 -14.98
N SER A 155 0.43 -18.51 -16.03
CA SER A 155 -0.06 -19.79 -16.48
C SER A 155 1.06 -20.64 -17.06
N THR A 156 1.05 -21.92 -16.76
CA THR A 156 1.95 -22.90 -17.38
C THR A 156 1.57 -23.22 -18.82
N ASP A 157 0.35 -22.86 -19.24
CA ASP A 157 -0.11 -22.98 -20.64
C ASP A 157 0.45 -21.84 -21.49
N VAL A 158 1.08 -22.20 -22.62
CA VAL A 158 1.77 -21.23 -23.50
C VAL A 158 0.83 -20.17 -24.06
N LYS A 159 -0.43 -20.52 -24.34
CA LYS A 159 -1.39 -19.58 -24.91
C LYS A 159 -1.84 -18.56 -23.87
N SER A 160 -2.18 -19.00 -22.67
CA SER A 160 -2.57 -18.15 -21.57
C SER A 160 -1.43 -17.27 -21.04
N PHE A 161 -0.18 -17.70 -21.16
CA PHE A 161 0.99 -16.93 -20.78
C PHE A 161 1.04 -15.54 -21.42
N PHE A 162 0.80 -15.46 -22.73
CA PHE A 162 0.80 -14.18 -23.44
C PHE A 162 -0.44 -13.33 -23.16
N GLU A 163 -1.58 -13.97 -22.86
CA GLU A 163 -2.84 -13.29 -22.53
C GLU A 163 -2.84 -12.73 -21.10
N GLU A 164 -2.09 -13.33 -20.17
CA GLU A 164 -2.06 -12.95 -18.75
C GLU A 164 -1.01 -11.89 -18.40
N GLN A 165 -0.01 -11.65 -19.28
CA GLN A 165 1.06 -10.69 -18.98
C GLN A 165 0.52 -9.27 -18.82
N ASP A 166 -0.39 -8.81 -19.66
CA ASP A 166 -0.96 -7.47 -19.60
C ASP A 166 -1.83 -7.24 -18.35
N PRO A 167 -2.78 -8.13 -17.98
CA PRO A 167 -3.53 -8.02 -16.74
C PRO A 167 -2.65 -8.07 -15.48
N ALA A 168 -1.56 -8.84 -15.49
CA ALA A 168 -0.61 -8.90 -14.39
C ALA A 168 0.12 -7.56 -14.21
N LEU A 169 0.56 -6.94 -15.31
CA LEU A 169 1.18 -5.62 -15.29
C LEU A 169 0.20 -4.52 -14.85
N ASP A 170 -1.09 -4.63 -15.20
CA ASP A 170 -2.10 -3.68 -14.75
C ASP A 170 -2.35 -3.76 -13.24
N ARG A 171 -2.39 -4.97 -12.68
CA ARG A 171 -2.45 -5.16 -11.22
C ARG A 171 -1.21 -4.60 -10.53
N LEU A 172 -0.03 -4.90 -11.05
CA LEU A 172 1.24 -4.37 -10.55
C LEU A 172 1.26 -2.84 -10.58
N ALA A 173 0.79 -2.22 -11.67
CA ALA A 173 0.73 -0.77 -11.79
C ALA A 173 -0.23 -0.14 -10.78
N LYS A 174 -1.37 -0.79 -10.51
CA LYS A 174 -2.32 -0.35 -9.48
C LYS A 174 -1.69 -0.38 -8.09
N ASP A 175 -1.07 -1.50 -7.70
CA ASP A 175 -0.45 -1.66 -6.39
C ASP A 175 0.75 -0.70 -6.21
N PHE A 176 1.52 -0.48 -7.28
CA PHE A 176 2.57 0.54 -7.34
C PHE A 176 1.99 1.93 -7.05
N ALA A 177 0.91 2.30 -7.74
CA ALA A 177 0.27 3.60 -7.61
C ALA A 177 -0.26 3.84 -6.19
N GLN A 178 -0.91 2.84 -5.59
CA GLN A 178 -1.39 2.91 -4.21
C GLN A 178 -0.25 3.21 -3.23
N ARG A 179 0.86 2.49 -3.36
CA ARG A 179 2.03 2.70 -2.50
C ARG A 179 2.69 4.05 -2.75
N LEU A 180 2.78 4.49 -4.01
CA LEU A 180 3.35 5.78 -4.34
C LEU A 180 2.51 6.93 -3.78
N VAL A 181 1.20 6.93 -4.02
CA VAL A 181 0.29 7.97 -3.54
C VAL A 181 0.27 8.03 -2.02
N ALA A 182 0.22 6.87 -1.34
CA ALA A 182 0.34 6.81 0.12
C ALA A 182 1.67 7.43 0.61
N SER A 183 2.80 7.09 -0.02
CA SER A 183 4.10 7.67 0.33
C SER A 183 4.15 9.18 0.16
N LEU A 184 3.48 9.73 -0.86
CA LEU A 184 3.43 11.16 -1.15
C LEU A 184 2.48 11.92 -0.22
N THR A 185 1.48 11.25 0.36
CA THR A 185 0.44 11.89 1.16
C THR A 185 0.55 11.64 2.66
N GLU A 186 1.31 10.63 3.10
CA GLU A 186 1.41 10.24 4.52
C GLU A 186 2.76 10.56 5.18
N ASN A 187 3.82 10.85 4.41
CA ASN A 187 5.19 10.97 4.89
C ASN A 187 5.72 12.42 5.05
N PHE A 188 4.87 13.35 5.47
CA PHE A 188 5.30 14.72 5.74
C PHE A 188 5.11 15.10 7.19
#